data_62326806cb26a330af1061085bedf99e
#
_entry.id   62326806cb26a330af1061085bedf99e
#
_cell.length_a   1.000
_cell.length_b   1.000
_cell.length_c   1.000
_cell.angle_alpha   90.00
_cell.angle_beta   90.00
_cell.angle_gamma   90.00
#
_symmetry.space_group_name_H-M   'P 1'
#
loop_
_entity.id
_entity.type
_entity.pdbx_description
1 polymer ?
#
loop_
_entity_poly.entity_id
_entity_poly.type
_entity_poly.pdbx_seq_one_letter_code
_entity_poly.pdbx_strand_id
1 'polypeptide(L)'
;MKIYDCIIFNGENSILEIRLNELNESVDHFVIIEFGETFTGIKKKQKINKELLKKFDDKIRYYFIDTNISEIDPWKREGFQRNQIMKGIEDADHNDIIMISDVDEIPNLKDLNLSNIGNKVYAFSLFHSMNK
;
A
#
# COMPACT_ATOMS: atom_id res chain seq x y z
N MET A 1 -4.45 -19.02 1.16
CA MET A 1 -4.69 -17.65 1.64
C MET A 1 -3.50 -16.77 1.28
N LYS A 2 -3.74 -15.74 0.53
CA LYS A 2 -2.71 -14.77 0.17
C LYS A 2 -2.85 -13.52 1.00
N ILE A 3 -1.73 -12.81 1.18
CA ILE A 3 -1.72 -11.55 1.90
C ILE A 3 -1.27 -10.46 0.94
N TYR A 4 -2.11 -9.45 0.79
CA TYR A 4 -1.84 -8.26 -0.04
C TYR A 4 -1.56 -7.10 0.88
N ASP A 5 -0.43 -6.43 0.67
CA ASP A 5 -0.05 -5.24 1.42
C ASP A 5 -0.17 -4.03 0.50
N CYS A 6 -1.14 -3.16 0.77
CA CYS A 6 -1.48 -2.03 -0.11
C CYS A 6 -1.13 -0.72 0.55
N ILE A 7 -0.32 0.09 -0.11
CA ILE A 7 0.11 1.38 0.40
C ILE A 7 0.06 2.45 -0.68
N ILE A 8 -0.07 3.70 -0.23
CA ILE A 8 0.11 4.88 -1.08
C ILE A 8 1.49 5.45 -0.75
N PHE A 9 2.31 5.58 -1.79
CA PHE A 9 3.71 5.96 -1.65
C PHE A 9 3.91 7.42 -2.07
N ASN A 10 4.62 8.19 -1.25
CA ASN A 10 4.88 9.61 -1.49
C ASN A 10 6.36 9.96 -1.48
N GLY A 11 7.22 9.00 -1.82
CA GLY A 11 8.66 9.27 -1.91
C GLY A 11 9.49 8.82 -0.72
N GLU A 12 8.87 8.12 0.24
CA GLU A 12 9.56 7.67 1.44
C GLU A 12 10.31 6.35 1.19
N ASN A 13 11.33 6.38 0.32
CA ASN A 13 12.03 5.17 -0.10
C ASN A 13 12.70 4.41 1.04
N SER A 14 13.26 5.11 2.02
CA SER A 14 13.92 4.45 3.15
C SER A 14 12.95 3.62 3.97
N ILE A 15 11.78 4.18 4.25
CA ILE A 15 10.74 3.49 5.00
C ILE A 15 10.14 2.36 4.17
N LEU A 16 9.96 2.59 2.87
CA LEU A 16 9.48 1.56 1.97
C LEU A 16 10.41 0.35 1.98
N GLU A 17 11.71 0.58 1.93
CA GLU A 17 12.69 -0.51 1.98
C GLU A 17 12.57 -1.32 3.26
N ILE A 18 12.44 -0.65 4.41
CA ILE A 18 12.24 -1.32 5.68
C ILE A 18 10.97 -2.16 5.64
N ARG A 19 9.88 -1.59 5.16
CA ARG A 19 8.60 -2.29 5.07
C ARG A 19 8.69 -3.55 4.20
N LEU A 20 9.28 -3.43 3.03
CA LEU A 20 9.42 -4.56 2.11
C LEU A 20 10.25 -5.68 2.74
N ASN A 21 11.35 -5.34 3.40
CA ASN A 21 12.19 -6.33 4.04
C ASN A 21 11.50 -6.99 5.24
N GLU A 22 10.80 -6.21 6.05
CA GLU A 22 10.11 -6.74 7.23
C GLU A 22 8.95 -7.66 6.86
N LEU A 23 8.23 -7.33 5.80
CA LEU A 23 7.00 -8.06 5.44
C LEU A 23 7.21 -9.09 4.36
N ASN A 24 8.40 -9.18 3.78
CA ASN A 24 8.64 -10.02 2.61
C ASN A 24 8.28 -11.49 2.81
N GLU A 25 8.54 -12.05 3.98
CA GLU A 25 8.25 -13.46 4.24
C GLU A 25 6.76 -13.74 4.38
N SER A 26 5.99 -12.74 4.83
CA SER A 26 4.59 -12.92 5.15
C SER A 26 3.65 -12.48 4.02
N VAL A 27 4.09 -11.55 3.19
CA VAL A 27 3.24 -10.92 2.17
C VAL A 27 3.47 -11.57 0.82
N ASP A 28 2.40 -11.85 0.11
CA ASP A 28 2.44 -12.41 -1.24
C ASP A 28 2.53 -11.33 -2.30
N HIS A 29 1.82 -10.23 -2.11
CA HIS A 29 1.80 -9.12 -3.07
C HIS A 29 1.84 -7.79 -2.35
N PHE A 30 2.75 -6.92 -2.79
CA PHE A 30 2.80 -5.52 -2.35
C PHE A 30 2.18 -4.66 -3.44
N VAL A 31 1.07 -4.01 -3.13
CA VAL A 31 0.41 -3.09 -4.06
C VAL A 31 0.82 -1.67 -3.69
N ILE A 32 1.59 -1.03 -4.55
CA ILE A 32 2.15 0.29 -4.29
C ILE A 32 1.57 1.28 -5.30
N ILE A 33 0.87 2.29 -4.80
CA ILE A 33 0.27 3.32 -5.62
C ILE A 33 1.04 4.62 -5.39
N GLU A 34 1.53 5.21 -6.45
CA GLU A 34 2.16 6.53 -6.40
C GLU A 34 1.41 7.48 -7.33
N PHE A 35 1.04 8.66 -6.81
CA PHE A 35 0.35 9.67 -7.61
C PHE A 35 1.35 10.68 -8.19
N GLY A 36 1.17 11.02 -9.45
CA GLY A 36 2.01 11.98 -10.16
C GLY A 36 1.69 13.43 -9.85
N GLU A 37 0.71 13.70 -8.99
CA GLU A 37 0.31 15.05 -8.63
C GLU A 37 -0.12 15.07 -7.17
N THR A 38 0.25 16.13 -6.45
CA THR A 38 -0.22 16.32 -5.07
C THR A 38 -1.64 16.88 -5.08
N PHE A 39 -2.30 16.85 -3.92
CA PHE A 39 -3.66 17.41 -3.77
C PHE A 39 -3.69 18.93 -3.98
N THR A 40 -2.55 19.60 -3.89
CA THR A 40 -2.44 21.03 -4.15
C THR A 40 -2.14 21.35 -5.60
N GLY A 41 -2.10 20.33 -6.48
CA GLY A 41 -1.87 20.52 -7.91
C GLY A 41 -0.42 20.54 -8.32
N ILE A 42 0.50 20.29 -7.41
CA ILE A 42 1.92 20.26 -7.76
C ILE A 42 2.24 18.94 -8.43
N LYS A 43 2.71 19.03 -9.67
CA LYS A 43 3.11 17.85 -10.42
C LYS A 43 4.44 17.33 -9.92
N LYS A 44 4.57 16.01 -9.87
CA LYS A 44 5.80 15.37 -9.43
C LYS A 44 6.12 14.19 -10.33
N LYS A 45 7.40 13.88 -10.41
CA LYS A 45 7.87 12.72 -11.12
C LYS A 45 7.79 11.48 -10.22
N GLN A 46 7.84 10.34 -10.87
CA GLN A 46 7.95 9.05 -10.19
C GLN A 46 9.15 9.07 -9.23
N LYS A 47 8.90 8.84 -7.95
CA LYS A 47 9.93 8.93 -6.90
C LYS A 47 10.39 7.59 -6.37
N ILE A 48 9.68 6.52 -6.68
CA ILE A 48 10.04 5.21 -6.15
C ILE A 48 11.42 4.78 -6.63
N ASN A 49 12.19 4.19 -5.72
CA ASN A 49 13.50 3.66 -6.05
C ASN A 49 13.33 2.42 -6.92
N LYS A 50 13.81 2.50 -8.15
CA LYS A 50 13.66 1.42 -9.12
C LYS A 50 14.40 0.16 -8.72
N GLU A 51 15.43 0.27 -7.91
CA GLU A 51 16.15 -0.88 -7.39
C GLU A 51 15.30 -1.70 -6.42
N LEU A 52 14.43 -1.03 -5.64
CA LEU A 52 13.49 -1.73 -4.79
C LEU A 52 12.47 -2.49 -5.61
N LEU A 53 11.97 -1.88 -6.69
CA LEU A 53 11.04 -2.55 -7.59
C LEU A 53 11.67 -3.80 -8.20
N LYS A 54 12.93 -3.72 -8.55
CA LYS A 54 13.66 -4.83 -9.15
C LYS A 54 13.93 -5.93 -8.15
N LYS A 55 14.32 -5.57 -6.92
CA LYS A 55 14.65 -6.51 -5.87
C LYS A 55 13.45 -7.37 -5.45
N PHE A 56 12.26 -6.77 -5.42
CA PHE A 56 11.03 -7.44 -5.00
C PHE A 56 10.07 -7.63 -6.17
N ASP A 57 10.60 -7.76 -7.38
CA ASP A 57 9.87 -7.81 -8.64
C ASP A 57 8.76 -8.87 -8.68
N ASP A 58 9.01 -10.01 -8.07
CA ASP A 58 8.05 -11.11 -8.04
C ASP A 58 6.83 -10.84 -7.16
N LYS A 59 6.90 -9.83 -6.28
CA LYS A 59 5.82 -9.53 -5.34
C LYS A 59 5.21 -8.15 -5.52
N ILE A 60 5.95 -7.19 -6.07
CA ILE A 60 5.47 -5.81 -6.19
C ILE A 60 4.56 -5.62 -7.40
N ARG A 61 3.42 -4.98 -7.15
CA ARG A 61 2.52 -4.45 -8.16
C ARG A 61 2.49 -2.95 -8.01
N TYR A 62 3.24 -2.26 -8.86
CA TYR A 62 3.42 -0.82 -8.76
C TYR A 62 2.60 -0.10 -9.82
N TYR A 63 1.88 0.93 -9.39
CA TYR A 63 1.07 1.77 -10.28
C TYR A 63 1.39 3.23 -10.06
N PHE A 64 1.79 3.90 -11.12
CA PHE A 64 1.99 5.35 -11.10
C PHE A 64 0.77 5.99 -11.74
N ILE A 65 0.05 6.80 -10.98
CA ILE A 65 -1.21 7.39 -11.42
C ILE A 65 -0.98 8.85 -11.77
N ASP A 66 -0.91 9.12 -13.07
CA ASP A 66 -0.70 10.47 -13.60
C ASP A 66 -2.05 11.10 -13.93
N THR A 67 -2.80 11.43 -12.87
CA THR A 67 -4.12 12.04 -12.98
C THR A 67 -4.13 13.33 -12.17
N ASN A 68 -4.90 14.31 -12.61
CA ASN A 68 -5.02 15.59 -11.93
C ASN A 68 -5.90 15.45 -10.68
N ILE A 69 -5.33 14.89 -9.61
CA ILE A 69 -6.09 14.64 -8.38
C ILE A 69 -6.50 15.93 -7.68
N SER A 70 -5.80 17.04 -7.94
CA SER A 70 -6.20 18.35 -7.41
C SER A 70 -7.55 18.81 -7.93
N GLU A 71 -7.98 18.34 -9.11
CA GLU A 71 -9.27 18.68 -9.70
C GLU A 71 -10.40 17.81 -9.17
N ILE A 72 -10.06 16.75 -8.41
CA ILE A 72 -11.07 15.87 -7.83
C ILE A 72 -11.63 16.54 -6.56
N ASP A 73 -12.94 16.53 -6.45
CA ASP A 73 -13.62 17.03 -5.25
C ASP A 73 -12.98 16.41 -4.01
N PRO A 74 -12.58 17.22 -3.01
CA PRO A 74 -11.94 16.70 -1.79
C PRO A 74 -12.70 15.55 -1.13
N TRP A 75 -14.03 15.59 -1.18
CA TRP A 75 -14.86 14.52 -0.62
C TRP A 75 -14.74 13.20 -1.35
N LYS A 76 -14.27 13.23 -2.60
CA LYS A 76 -14.14 12.04 -3.46
C LYS A 76 -12.71 11.54 -3.57
N ARG A 77 -11.73 12.29 -3.06
CA ARG A 77 -10.32 11.93 -3.21
C ARG A 77 -9.97 10.61 -2.54
N GLU A 78 -10.49 10.39 -1.35
CA GLU A 78 -10.24 9.14 -0.63
C GLU A 78 -10.79 7.94 -1.40
N GLY A 79 -12.01 8.07 -1.91
CA GLY A 79 -12.60 7.02 -2.74
C GLY A 79 -11.81 6.76 -4.00
N PHE A 80 -11.29 7.82 -4.64
CA PHE A 80 -10.46 7.69 -5.81
C PHE A 80 -9.18 6.91 -5.50
N GLN A 81 -8.53 7.24 -4.38
CA GLN A 81 -7.32 6.54 -3.96
C GLN A 81 -7.59 5.06 -3.69
N ARG A 82 -8.68 4.75 -3.02
CA ARG A 82 -9.06 3.36 -2.76
C ARG A 82 -9.33 2.60 -4.04
N ASN A 83 -9.95 3.25 -5.03
CA ASN A 83 -10.23 2.62 -6.31
C ASN A 83 -8.94 2.24 -7.04
N GLN A 84 -7.88 3.02 -6.86
CA GLN A 84 -6.59 2.66 -7.45
C GLN A 84 -6.01 1.41 -6.79
N ILE A 85 -6.16 1.29 -5.48
CA ILE A 85 -5.73 0.10 -4.75
C ILE A 85 -6.48 -1.14 -5.25
N MET A 86 -7.78 -1.01 -5.50
CA MET A 86 -8.60 -2.12 -5.97
C MET A 86 -8.09 -2.73 -7.26
N LYS A 87 -7.44 -1.96 -8.11
CA LYS A 87 -6.83 -2.47 -9.33
C LYS A 87 -5.72 -3.48 -9.06
N GLY A 88 -5.01 -3.30 -7.98
CA GLY A 88 -3.89 -4.18 -7.62
C GLY A 88 -4.32 -5.47 -6.93
N ILE A 89 -5.59 -5.59 -6.57
CA ILE A 89 -6.10 -6.76 -5.84
C ILE A 89 -7.27 -7.43 -6.57
N GLU A 90 -7.41 -7.21 -7.87
CA GLU A 90 -8.52 -7.77 -8.64
C GLU A 90 -8.56 -9.30 -8.62
N ASP A 91 -7.41 -9.93 -8.48
CA ASP A 91 -7.30 -11.38 -8.40
C ASP A 91 -7.41 -11.92 -6.97
N ALA A 92 -7.71 -11.06 -5.99
CA ALA A 92 -7.86 -11.51 -4.62
C ALA A 92 -9.12 -12.35 -4.45
N ASP A 93 -8.98 -13.38 -3.64
CA ASP A 93 -10.07 -14.29 -3.31
C ASP A 93 -10.66 -13.89 -1.95
N HIS A 94 -11.87 -14.31 -1.66
CA HIS A 94 -12.51 -13.95 -0.38
C HIS A 94 -11.81 -14.56 0.84
N ASN A 95 -10.90 -15.51 0.63
CA ASN A 95 -10.05 -16.06 1.70
C ASN A 95 -8.76 -15.29 1.87
N ASP A 96 -8.49 -14.31 1.02
CA ASP A 96 -7.25 -13.56 1.07
C ASP A 96 -7.35 -12.40 2.06
N ILE A 97 -6.20 -11.96 2.56
CA ILE A 97 -6.13 -10.84 3.49
C ILE A 97 -5.60 -9.63 2.74
N ILE A 98 -6.32 -8.52 2.89
CA ILE A 98 -5.93 -7.25 2.28
C ILE A 98 -5.63 -6.26 3.39
N MET A 99 -4.39 -5.79 3.44
CA MET A 99 -3.96 -4.78 4.38
C MET A 99 -3.85 -3.45 3.65
N ILE A 100 -4.37 -2.40 4.24
CA ILE A 100 -4.28 -1.05 3.72
C ILE A 100 -3.79 -0.16 4.85
N SER A 101 -2.64 0.46 4.66
CA SER A 101 -2.05 1.32 5.68
C SER A 101 -1.12 2.35 5.04
N ASP A 102 -0.65 3.30 5.83
CA ASP A 102 0.40 4.21 5.39
C ASP A 102 1.74 3.47 5.37
N VAL A 103 2.68 3.96 4.59
CA VAL A 103 3.96 3.28 4.38
C VAL A 103 4.75 3.12 5.67
N ASP A 104 4.62 4.06 6.60
CA ASP A 104 5.31 4.02 7.89
C ASP A 104 4.58 3.20 8.97
N GLU A 105 3.40 2.70 8.65
CA GLU A 105 2.64 1.85 9.56
C GLU A 105 2.91 0.39 9.21
N ILE A 106 3.95 -0.17 9.79
CA ILE A 106 4.40 -1.53 9.48
C ILE A 106 3.86 -2.51 10.52
N PRO A 107 2.93 -3.40 10.15
CA PRO A 107 2.39 -4.37 11.10
C PRO A 107 3.38 -5.48 11.42
N ASN A 108 3.28 -6.04 12.62
CA ASN A 108 4.05 -7.21 12.98
C ASN A 108 3.24 -8.47 12.68
N LEU A 109 3.34 -8.95 11.47
CA LEU A 109 2.56 -10.11 11.02
C LEU A 109 3.01 -11.41 11.65
N LYS A 110 4.22 -11.46 12.17
CA LYS A 110 4.75 -12.68 12.79
C LYS A 110 4.02 -13.03 14.08
N ASP A 111 3.47 -12.03 14.77
CA ASP A 111 2.74 -12.23 16.01
C ASP A 111 1.24 -12.41 15.81
N LEU A 112 0.77 -12.37 14.56
CA LEU A 112 -0.65 -12.52 14.27
C LEU A 112 -0.98 -13.94 13.82
N ASN A 113 -2.05 -14.49 14.40
CA ASN A 113 -2.58 -15.76 13.91
C ASN A 113 -3.54 -15.48 12.77
N LEU A 114 -3.01 -15.37 11.56
CA LEU A 114 -3.78 -15.02 10.39
C LEU A 114 -4.80 -16.08 9.99
N SER A 115 -4.60 -17.32 10.39
CA SER A 115 -5.52 -18.40 10.04
C SER A 115 -6.91 -18.24 10.71
N ASN A 116 -7.00 -17.46 11.77
CA ASN A 116 -8.24 -17.22 12.49
C ASN A 116 -8.98 -15.96 12.06
N ILE A 117 -8.45 -15.23 11.10
CA ILE A 117 -9.01 -13.95 10.70
C ILE A 117 -10.27 -14.09 9.86
N GLY A 118 -10.34 -15.10 9.00
CA GLY A 118 -11.51 -15.34 8.16
C GLY A 118 -11.63 -14.34 7.00
N ASN A 119 -12.85 -14.18 6.49
CA ASN A 119 -13.12 -13.39 5.28
C ASN A 119 -13.44 -11.93 5.60
N LYS A 120 -12.53 -11.22 6.21
CA LYS A 120 -12.77 -9.83 6.59
C LYS A 120 -11.65 -8.93 6.06
N VAL A 121 -12.00 -7.68 5.81
CA VAL A 121 -11.03 -6.65 5.48
C VAL A 121 -10.57 -6.02 6.80
N TYR A 122 -9.26 -6.00 7.00
CA TYR A 122 -8.68 -5.42 8.20
C TYR A 122 -7.86 -4.19 7.82
N ALA A 123 -8.15 -3.08 8.49
CA ALA A 123 -7.30 -1.92 8.45
C ALA A 123 -6.46 -1.94 9.72
N PHE A 124 -5.14 -1.99 9.56
CA PHE A 124 -4.24 -1.94 10.70
C PHE A 124 -3.91 -0.49 10.95
N SER A 125 -4.48 0.04 12.02
CA SER A 125 -4.05 1.33 12.53
C SER A 125 -3.05 1.04 13.63
N LEU A 126 -1.82 1.38 13.38
CA LEU A 126 -0.78 1.08 14.34
C LEU A 126 -0.76 2.14 15.41
N PHE A 127 -1.28 1.77 16.51
CA PHE A 127 -1.44 2.69 17.59
C PHE A 127 -0.17 3.22 18.16
N HIS A 128 0.96 2.59 17.85
CA HIS A 128 2.21 3.21 18.21
C HIS A 128 2.30 4.63 17.68
N SER A 129 1.66 4.88 16.55
CA SER A 129 1.60 6.24 16.02
C SER A 129 0.74 7.15 16.88
N MET A 130 -0.16 6.59 17.65
CA MET A 130 -1.04 7.36 18.51
C MET A 130 -0.53 7.47 19.92
N ASN A 131 0.41 6.63 20.28
CA ASN A 131 0.94 6.57 21.62
C ASN A 131 2.22 7.34 21.80
N LYS A 132 2.49 8.19 20.91
CA LYS A 132 3.71 8.99 20.97
C LYS A 132 3.63 10.03 22.03
#